data_5386ebc2147ab89d896d9a593faad7ef
#
_entry.id   5386ebc2147ab89d896d9a593faad7ef
#
_cell.length_a   1.000
_cell.length_b   1.000
_cell.length_c   1.000
_cell.angle_alpha   90.00
_cell.angle_beta   90.00
_cell.angle_gamma   90.00
#
_symmetry.space_group_name_H-M   'P 1'
#
loop_
_entity.id
_entity.type
_entity.pdbx_description
1 polymer ?
#
loop_
_entity_poly.entity_id
_entity_poly.type
_entity_poly.pdbx_seq_one_letter_code
_entity_poly.pdbx_strand_id
1 'polypeptide(L)'
;RHVERTSVLLHLVDVSEMAEGDPVENFKKINRELELYSPALLGKHQAVVATKIDIADRKRLDRLRQYCKTNNIDFFAISAVTGQGIKKLPPYLALKVEEKRKVSYEKSGSKDRK
;
A
#
# COMPACT_ATOMS: atom_id res chain seq x y z
N ARG A 1 3.72 9.82 -16.28
CA ARG A 1 4.86 10.43 -15.84
C ARG A 1 4.92 10.65 -14.39
N HIS A 2 3.87 11.08 -13.80
CA HIS A 2 3.88 11.25 -12.37
C HIS A 2 4.03 9.94 -11.64
N VAL A 3 3.56 8.87 -12.23
CA VAL A 3 3.67 7.56 -11.62
C VAL A 3 5.11 7.21 -11.33
N GLU A 4 6.03 7.65 -12.17
CA GLU A 4 7.42 7.33 -11.99
C GLU A 4 8.04 7.97 -10.76
N ARG A 5 7.42 9.02 -10.24
CA ARG A 5 7.91 9.67 -9.05
C ARG A 5 7.37 9.07 -7.78
N THR A 6 6.37 8.23 -7.92
CA THR A 6 5.78 7.57 -6.76
C THR A 6 6.69 6.45 -6.30
N SER A 7 7.05 6.45 -5.05
CA SER A 7 7.91 5.41 -4.52
C SER A 7 7.13 4.27 -3.88
N VAL A 8 5.86 4.50 -3.55
CA VAL A 8 5.05 3.48 -2.91
C VAL A 8 3.66 3.47 -3.52
N LEU A 9 3.14 2.27 -3.74
CA LEU A 9 1.76 2.09 -4.18
C LEU A 9 0.95 1.63 -2.98
N LEU A 10 0.00 2.43 -2.56
CA LEU A 10 -0.85 2.09 -1.42
C LEU A 10 -2.15 1.45 -1.90
N HIS A 11 -2.46 0.28 -1.35
CA HIS A 11 -3.72 -0.38 -1.61
C HIS A 11 -4.63 -0.17 -0.42
N LEU A 12 -5.70 0.59 -0.61
CA LEU A 12 -6.67 0.82 0.46
C LEU A 12 -7.70 -0.29 0.42
N VAL A 13 -7.84 -1.01 1.51
CA VAL A 13 -8.74 -2.17 1.57
C VAL A 13 -9.71 -1.99 2.73
N ASP A 14 -11.00 -1.97 2.43
CA ASP A 14 -12.04 -1.83 3.44
C ASP A 14 -12.24 -3.17 4.15
N VAL A 15 -12.01 -3.19 5.46
CA VAL A 15 -12.15 -4.41 6.26
C VAL A 15 -13.40 -4.39 7.14
N SER A 16 -14.32 -3.45 6.89
CA SER A 16 -15.54 -3.39 7.68
C SER A 16 -16.45 -4.54 7.34
N GLU A 17 -17.44 -4.76 8.21
CA GLU A 17 -18.43 -5.80 7.95
C GLU A 17 -19.27 -5.50 6.74
N MET A 18 -19.33 -4.24 6.34
CA MET A 18 -20.16 -3.83 5.21
C MET A 18 -19.45 -3.98 3.87
N ALA A 19 -18.15 -4.26 3.89
CA ALA A 19 -17.41 -4.42 2.64
C ALA A 19 -17.81 -5.73 1.97
N GLU A 20 -17.92 -5.68 0.66
CA GLU A 20 -18.26 -6.87 -0.11
C GLU A 20 -17.05 -7.74 -0.33
N GLY A 21 -17.26 -9.05 -0.19
CA GLY A 21 -16.23 -10.01 -0.50
C GLY A 21 -15.13 -10.08 0.54
N ASP A 22 -14.13 -10.87 0.22
CA ASP A 22 -13.00 -11.08 1.10
C ASP A 22 -11.90 -10.07 0.79
N PRO A 23 -11.38 -9.38 1.81
CA PRO A 23 -10.34 -8.36 1.56
C PRO A 23 -9.11 -8.89 0.84
N VAL A 24 -8.69 -10.11 1.14
CA VAL A 24 -7.53 -10.70 0.48
C VAL A 24 -7.82 -10.92 -1.00
N GLU A 25 -8.99 -11.44 -1.30
CA GLU A 25 -9.35 -11.67 -2.70
C GLU A 25 -9.51 -10.35 -3.46
N ASN A 26 -10.06 -9.34 -2.80
CA ASN A 26 -10.20 -8.03 -3.40
C ASN A 26 -8.83 -7.43 -3.73
N PHE A 27 -7.88 -7.59 -2.82
CA PHE A 27 -6.52 -7.12 -3.06
C PHE A 27 -5.88 -7.84 -4.24
N LYS A 28 -6.05 -9.16 -4.30
CA LYS A 28 -5.49 -9.94 -5.41
C LYS A 28 -6.10 -9.53 -6.74
N LYS A 29 -7.39 -9.24 -6.73
CA LYS A 29 -8.08 -8.85 -7.95
C LYS A 29 -7.53 -7.52 -8.48
N ILE A 30 -7.31 -6.57 -7.57
CA ILE A 30 -6.77 -5.28 -7.98
C ILE A 30 -5.36 -5.44 -8.54
N ASN A 31 -4.54 -6.27 -7.90
CA ASN A 31 -3.20 -6.53 -8.41
C ASN A 31 -3.23 -7.14 -9.80
N ARG A 32 -4.17 -8.05 -10.03
CA ARG A 32 -4.32 -8.65 -11.36
C ARG A 32 -4.70 -7.61 -12.40
N GLU A 33 -5.57 -6.68 -12.02
CA GLU A 33 -5.97 -5.63 -12.94
C GLU A 33 -4.82 -4.69 -13.23
N LEU A 34 -4.00 -4.39 -12.23
CA LEU A 34 -2.82 -3.56 -12.45
C LEU A 34 -1.84 -4.24 -13.39
N GLU A 35 -1.69 -5.54 -13.26
CA GLU A 35 -0.80 -6.29 -14.13
C GLU A 35 -1.22 -6.16 -15.59
N LEU A 36 -2.52 -6.17 -15.83
CA LEU A 36 -3.05 -6.10 -17.18
C LEU A 36 -3.04 -4.69 -17.76
N TYR A 37 -3.33 -3.69 -16.94
CA TYR A 37 -3.55 -2.35 -17.45
C TYR A 37 -2.47 -1.34 -17.10
N SER A 38 -1.72 -1.59 -16.05
CA SER A 38 -0.68 -0.66 -15.62
C SER A 38 0.49 -1.42 -15.03
N PRO A 39 1.13 -2.29 -15.80
CA PRO A 39 2.17 -3.16 -15.25
C PRO A 39 3.34 -2.40 -14.62
N ALA A 40 3.59 -1.17 -15.08
CA ALA A 40 4.67 -0.39 -14.48
C ALA A 40 4.47 -0.12 -13.00
N LEU A 41 3.21 -0.07 -12.56
CA LEU A 41 2.93 0.18 -11.15
C LEU A 41 3.33 -0.99 -10.25
N LEU A 42 3.35 -2.19 -10.79
CA LEU A 42 3.71 -3.37 -10.00
C LEU A 42 5.18 -3.39 -9.64
N GLY A 43 6.00 -2.61 -10.34
CA GLY A 43 7.40 -2.52 -9.99
C GLY A 43 7.68 -1.63 -8.79
N LYS A 44 6.65 -0.97 -8.27
CA LYS A 44 6.83 -0.10 -7.13
C LYS A 44 6.64 -0.88 -5.85
N HIS A 45 7.23 -0.36 -4.77
CA HIS A 45 7.03 -0.94 -3.46
C HIS A 45 5.55 -0.81 -3.09
N GLN A 46 4.96 -1.87 -2.59
CA GLN A 46 3.54 -1.87 -2.27
C GLN A 46 3.31 -1.98 -0.77
N ALA A 47 2.25 -1.32 -0.30
CA ALA A 47 1.80 -1.44 1.07
C ALA A 47 0.28 -1.52 1.06
N VAL A 48 -0.26 -2.27 2.00
CA VAL A 48 -1.70 -2.42 2.16
C VAL A 48 -2.14 -1.60 3.36
N VAL A 49 -3.17 -0.81 3.17
CA VAL A 49 -3.74 0.00 4.24
C VAL A 49 -5.18 -0.47 4.47
N ALA A 50 -5.40 -1.18 5.56
CA ALA A 50 -6.74 -1.61 5.94
C ALA A 50 -7.48 -0.40 6.50
N THR A 51 -8.65 -0.09 5.95
CA THR A 51 -9.41 1.08 6.35
C THR A 51 -10.64 0.67 7.15
N LYS A 52 -11.19 1.64 7.88
CA LYS A 52 -12.41 1.45 8.67
C LYS A 52 -12.25 0.42 9.76
N ILE A 53 -11.08 0.40 10.41
CA ILE A 53 -10.84 -0.59 11.45
C ILE A 53 -11.71 -0.36 12.69
N ASP A 54 -12.28 0.83 12.85
CA ASP A 54 -13.19 1.11 13.95
C ASP A 54 -14.49 0.28 13.86
N ILE A 55 -14.83 -0.17 12.65
CA ILE A 55 -15.99 -1.05 12.46
C ILE A 55 -15.58 -2.32 11.74
N ALA A 56 -14.37 -2.77 11.99
CA ALA A 56 -13.82 -3.92 11.28
C ALA A 56 -14.45 -5.23 11.70
N ASP A 57 -14.56 -6.11 10.73
CA ASP A 57 -14.80 -7.51 11.02
C ASP A 57 -13.43 -8.08 11.40
N ARG A 58 -13.30 -8.56 12.63
CA ARG A 58 -12.01 -9.01 13.15
C ARG A 58 -11.39 -10.10 12.27
N LYS A 59 -12.19 -11.01 11.77
CA LYS A 59 -11.66 -12.08 10.94
C LYS A 59 -11.11 -11.57 9.64
N ARG A 60 -11.79 -10.59 9.04
CA ARG A 60 -11.32 -10.00 7.80
C ARG A 60 -10.01 -9.26 8.01
N LEU A 61 -9.93 -8.50 9.09
CA LEU A 61 -8.72 -7.75 9.40
C LEU A 61 -7.55 -8.69 9.64
N ASP A 62 -7.75 -9.72 10.45
CA ASP A 62 -6.69 -10.65 10.78
C ASP A 62 -6.24 -11.44 9.55
N ARG A 63 -7.17 -11.82 8.70
CA ARG A 63 -6.84 -12.54 7.48
C ARG A 63 -5.99 -11.71 6.54
N LEU A 64 -6.34 -10.44 6.38
CA LEU A 64 -5.57 -9.54 5.52
C LEU A 64 -4.20 -9.28 6.12
N ARG A 65 -4.12 -9.06 7.43
CA ARG A 65 -2.85 -8.84 8.09
C ARG A 65 -1.92 -10.04 7.92
N GLN A 66 -2.48 -11.24 8.09
CA GLN A 66 -1.68 -12.45 7.97
C GLN A 66 -1.19 -12.66 6.54
N TYR A 67 -2.06 -12.37 5.58
CA TYR A 67 -1.69 -12.49 4.18
C TYR A 67 -0.52 -11.55 3.85
N CYS A 68 -0.58 -10.32 4.33
CA CYS A 68 0.49 -9.36 4.08
C CYS A 68 1.78 -9.81 4.73
N LYS A 69 1.68 -10.33 5.95
CA LYS A 69 2.86 -10.81 6.67
C LYS A 69 3.53 -11.96 5.92
N THR A 70 2.72 -12.89 5.45
CA THR A 70 3.23 -14.06 4.74
C THR A 70 3.91 -13.68 3.43
N ASN A 71 3.41 -12.64 2.79
CA ASN A 71 3.91 -12.23 1.48
C ASN A 71 4.85 -11.02 1.54
N ASN A 72 5.29 -10.65 2.74
CA ASN A 72 6.23 -9.55 2.95
C ASN A 72 5.73 -8.23 2.37
N ILE A 73 4.45 -7.96 2.58
CA ILE A 73 3.84 -6.70 2.17
C ILE A 73 3.66 -5.84 3.40
N ASP A 74 4.09 -4.59 3.34
CA ASP A 74 3.90 -3.67 4.47
C ASP A 74 2.42 -3.46 4.70
N PHE A 75 2.04 -3.43 5.96
CA PHE A 75 0.62 -3.40 6.33
C PHE A 75 0.35 -2.33 7.37
N PHE A 76 -0.71 -1.56 7.15
CA PHE A 76 -1.17 -0.54 8.08
C PHE A 76 -2.67 -0.71 8.30
N ALA A 77 -3.12 -0.41 9.50
CA ALA A 77 -4.54 -0.47 9.83
C ALA A 77 -4.94 0.90 10.36
N ILE A 78 -5.92 1.52 9.72
CA ILE A 78 -6.29 2.89 10.07
C ILE A 78 -7.80 3.07 10.20
N SER A 79 -8.17 4.11 10.94
CA SER A 79 -9.54 4.58 10.98
C SER A 79 -9.54 6.10 10.81
N ALA A 80 -10.17 6.57 9.75
CA ALA A 80 -10.28 8.01 9.54
C ALA A 80 -11.20 8.64 10.59
N VAL A 81 -12.13 7.86 11.13
CA VAL A 81 -13.05 8.36 12.13
C VAL A 81 -12.37 8.60 13.47
N THR A 82 -11.56 7.65 13.92
CA THR A 82 -10.91 7.76 15.23
C THR A 82 -9.50 8.32 15.13
N GLY A 83 -8.92 8.34 13.93
CA GLY A 83 -7.53 8.76 13.76
C GLY A 83 -6.53 7.66 14.03
N GLN A 84 -6.99 6.48 14.44
CA GLN A 84 -6.08 5.41 14.80
C GLN A 84 -5.21 4.99 13.62
N GLY A 85 -3.92 4.85 13.86
CA GLY A 85 -2.98 4.35 12.87
C GLY A 85 -2.54 5.33 11.80
N ILE A 86 -3.24 6.45 11.64
CA ILE A 86 -2.97 7.37 10.55
C ILE A 86 -1.59 8.02 10.68
N LYS A 87 -1.16 8.31 11.89
CA LYS A 87 0.12 8.99 12.10
C LYS A 87 1.32 8.16 11.68
N LYS A 88 1.13 6.87 11.46
CA LYS A 88 2.23 6.01 11.06
C LYS A 88 2.55 6.11 9.59
N LEU A 89 1.62 6.59 8.78
CA LEU A 89 1.80 6.64 7.34
C LEU A 89 2.79 7.71 6.87
N PRO A 90 2.71 8.97 7.33
CA PRO A 90 3.63 9.97 6.81
C PRO A 90 5.10 9.62 7.00
N PRO A 91 5.56 9.16 8.18
CA PRO A 91 6.96 8.80 8.29
C PRO A 91 7.36 7.63 7.41
N TYR A 92 6.45 6.67 7.25
CA TYR A 92 6.72 5.55 6.36
C TYR A 92 6.89 6.02 4.92
N LEU A 93 5.99 6.87 4.46
CA LEU A 93 6.05 7.37 3.09
C LEU A 93 7.28 8.22 2.87
N ALA A 94 7.65 9.04 3.86
CA ALA A 94 8.84 9.88 3.75
C ALA A 94 10.09 9.01 3.62
N LEU A 95 10.17 7.94 4.39
CA LEU A 95 11.29 7.04 4.33
C LEU A 95 11.41 6.38 2.96
N LYS A 96 10.29 5.94 2.40
CA LYS A 96 10.31 5.29 1.09
C LYS A 96 10.66 6.26 -0.03
N VAL A 97 10.23 7.50 0.07
CA VAL A 97 10.62 8.50 -0.89
C VAL A 97 12.13 8.74 -0.83
N GLU A 98 12.65 8.81 0.37
CA GLU A 98 14.07 9.04 0.55
C GLU A 98 14.91 7.90 -0.02
N GLU A 99 14.47 6.67 0.20
CA GLU A 99 15.17 5.51 -0.34
C GLU A 99 15.19 5.53 -1.85
N LYS A 100 14.06 5.85 -2.46
CA LYS A 100 13.99 5.89 -3.91
C LYS A 100 14.86 7.01 -4.46
N ARG A 101 14.86 8.15 -3.83
CA ARG A 101 15.66 9.27 -4.28
C ARG A 101 17.14 8.93 -4.23
N LYS A 102 17.56 8.27 -3.16
CA LYS A 102 18.94 7.88 -3.00
C LYS A 102 19.39 6.90 -4.08
N VAL A 103 18.58 5.89 -4.32
CA VAL A 103 18.89 4.90 -5.35
C VAL A 103 18.98 5.54 -6.71
N SER A 104 18.04 6.41 -7.01
CA SER A 104 18.00 7.08 -8.29
C SER A 104 19.24 7.93 -8.51
N TYR A 105 19.66 8.63 -7.48
CA TYR A 105 20.85 9.45 -7.55
C TYR A 105 22.10 8.61 -7.81
N GLU A 106 22.24 7.51 -7.11
CA GLU A 106 23.38 6.65 -7.25
C GLU A 106 23.48 5.99 -8.62
N LYS A 107 22.34 5.66 -9.18
CA LYS A 107 22.36 5.00 -10.47
C LYS A 107 22.58 5.91 -11.62
N SER A 108 21.93 7.02 -11.67
CA SER A 108 21.93 7.84 -12.85
C SER A 108 22.81 9.07 -12.74
N GLY A 109 23.42 9.26 -11.60
CA GLY A 109 24.14 10.49 -11.40
C GLY A 109 23.16 11.61 -11.34
N SER A 110 23.28 12.57 -12.15
CA SER A 110 22.42 13.70 -12.06
C SER A 110 21.27 13.67 -13.00
N LYS A 111 21.19 12.65 -13.74
CA LYS A 111 20.23 12.66 -14.60
C LYS A 111 18.98 12.66 -14.20
N ASP A 112 18.49 12.58 -13.65
CA ASP A 112 17.33 12.63 -13.37
C ASP A 112 16.68 13.39 -12.79
N ARG A 113 16.56 13.90 -12.72
CA ARG A 113 15.99 14.76 -12.35
C ARG A 113 14.99 15.04 -12.71
N LYS A 114 14.46 14.72 -12.84
CA LYS A 114 13.56 15.13 -13.13
C LYS A 114 12.88 14.87 -12.80
#